data_bd9386ac5d88c3a05da005111f7ba3b0
#
_entry.id   bd9386ac5d88c3a05da005111f7ba3b0
#
_cell.length_a   1.000
_cell.length_b   1.000
_cell.length_c   1.000
_cell.angle_alpha   90.00
_cell.angle_beta   90.00
_cell.angle_gamma   90.00
#
_symmetry.space_group_name_H-M   'P 1'
#
loop_
_entity.id
_entity.type
_entity.pdbx_description
1 polymer ?
#
loop_
_entity_poly.entity_id
_entity_poly.type
_entity_poly.pdbx_seq_one_letter_code
_entity_poly.pdbx_strand_id
1 'polypeptide(L)'
;MIAVFVNSMADTATFAPLFRDIEGISLYNPTRAELEKVLAENPTETFMCLGHGSPRGLFSADMHGFLLDRDNVHLLANRDIIGIWCYASDFARIHNLRGFFTYMFISNPQECLYNRCGSYDNEVVYEQNRLFAERVRGLITENRPMEEWVDYLYESCDYNLDFVDFNYSNLAYFDGESNYIPQSLLDEEREREQIAQAESYLFDDWEEGTLWHNPCSSLTDYIVCYTDNDHRQKWEEYNSYEDMVNRVNDLSAELYEEYASKIMVFEKDSQI
;
A
#
# COMPACT_ATOMS: atom_id res chain seq x y z
N MET A 1 -23.41 2.51 7.00
CA MET A 1 -21.99 2.58 6.56
C MET A 1 -21.89 2.38 5.06
N ILE A 2 -20.90 2.97 4.39
CA ILE A 2 -20.53 2.66 2.99
C ILE A 2 -19.24 1.86 3.04
N ALA A 3 -19.22 0.65 2.52
CA ALA A 3 -18.08 -0.26 2.51
C ALA A 3 -17.62 -0.52 1.07
N VAL A 4 -16.36 -0.23 0.77
CA VAL A 4 -15.74 -0.38 -0.56
C VAL A 4 -14.61 -1.37 -0.50
N PHE A 5 -14.74 -2.46 -1.24
CA PHE A 5 -13.71 -3.47 -1.38
C PHE A 5 -13.12 -3.43 -2.78
N VAL A 6 -11.84 -3.03 -2.87
CA VAL A 6 -11.07 -3.06 -4.12
C VAL A 6 -10.20 -4.30 -4.12
N ASN A 7 -10.66 -5.34 -4.81
CA ASN A 7 -9.95 -6.60 -4.92
C ASN A 7 -9.20 -6.65 -6.26
N SER A 8 -7.94 -6.27 -6.23
CA SER A 8 -7.07 -6.25 -7.42
C SER A 8 -6.11 -7.44 -7.48
N MET A 9 -5.79 -8.06 -6.33
CA MET A 9 -4.82 -9.15 -6.20
C MET A 9 -5.25 -10.21 -5.16
N ALA A 10 -4.58 -11.36 -5.16
CA ALA A 10 -4.90 -12.47 -4.27
C ALA A 10 -4.75 -12.13 -2.77
N ASP A 11 -3.80 -11.27 -2.42
CA ASP A 11 -3.57 -10.81 -1.06
C ASP A 11 -4.73 -9.97 -0.52
N THR A 12 -5.31 -9.07 -1.33
CA THR A 12 -6.49 -8.29 -0.92
C THR A 12 -7.71 -9.17 -0.65
N ALA A 13 -7.84 -10.32 -1.33
CA ALA A 13 -8.93 -11.26 -1.10
C ALA A 13 -8.95 -11.84 0.32
N THR A 14 -7.81 -11.86 1.01
CA THR A 14 -7.67 -12.37 2.39
C THR A 14 -8.43 -11.52 3.41
N PHE A 15 -8.70 -10.26 3.08
CA PHE A 15 -9.44 -9.32 3.91
C PHE A 15 -10.97 -9.40 3.71
N ALA A 16 -11.47 -10.29 2.87
CA ALA A 16 -12.92 -10.45 2.63
C ALA A 16 -13.76 -10.63 3.92
N PRO A 17 -13.28 -11.25 5.01
CA PRO A 17 -14.03 -11.31 6.26
C PRO A 17 -14.45 -9.95 6.83
N LEU A 18 -13.69 -8.89 6.56
CA LEU A 18 -14.01 -7.53 7.00
C LEU A 18 -15.39 -7.05 6.49
N PHE A 19 -15.79 -7.51 5.31
CA PHE A 19 -17.02 -7.07 4.61
C PHE A 19 -18.25 -7.95 4.90
N ARG A 20 -18.10 -9.00 5.71
CA ARG A 20 -19.21 -9.87 6.06
C ARG A 20 -20.16 -9.17 7.04
N ASP A 21 -21.44 -9.25 6.75
CA ASP A 21 -22.52 -8.78 7.62
C ASP A 21 -22.42 -7.26 7.95
N ILE A 22 -21.78 -6.48 7.08
CA ILE A 22 -21.75 -5.03 7.20
C ILE A 22 -23.09 -4.46 6.78
N GLU A 23 -23.76 -3.77 7.70
CA GLU A 23 -25.00 -3.07 7.41
C GLU A 23 -24.74 -1.81 6.59
N GLY A 24 -25.46 -1.65 5.47
CA GLY A 24 -25.38 -0.46 4.62
C GLY A 24 -25.11 -0.76 3.16
N ILE A 25 -24.34 0.13 2.51
CA ILE A 25 -24.02 0.04 1.09
C ILE A 25 -22.66 -0.63 0.92
N SER A 26 -22.63 -1.76 0.20
CA SER A 26 -21.37 -2.45 -0.14
C SER A 26 -21.09 -2.34 -1.64
N LEU A 27 -19.90 -1.87 -1.99
CA LEU A 27 -19.41 -1.76 -3.36
C LEU A 27 -18.18 -2.66 -3.53
N TYR A 28 -18.21 -3.48 -4.58
CA TYR A 28 -17.10 -4.36 -4.93
C TYR A 28 -16.51 -3.93 -6.27
N ASN A 29 -15.24 -3.56 -6.29
CA ASN A 29 -14.54 -3.02 -7.47
C ASN A 29 -15.33 -1.91 -8.18
N PRO A 30 -15.83 -0.88 -7.46
CA PRO A 30 -16.61 0.17 -8.11
C PRO A 30 -15.74 0.99 -9.05
N THR A 31 -16.37 1.57 -10.05
CA THR A 31 -15.78 2.67 -10.81
C THR A 31 -15.74 3.94 -9.95
N ARG A 32 -14.85 4.86 -10.29
CA ARG A 32 -14.78 6.17 -9.62
C ARG A 32 -16.12 6.90 -9.62
N ALA A 33 -16.83 6.90 -10.75
CA ALA A 33 -18.15 7.57 -10.87
C ALA A 33 -19.21 6.94 -9.96
N GLU A 34 -19.22 5.61 -9.80
CA GLU A 34 -20.13 4.91 -8.87
C GLU A 34 -19.80 5.29 -7.42
N LEU A 35 -18.50 5.31 -7.05
CA LEU A 35 -18.09 5.72 -5.71
C LEU A 35 -18.51 7.17 -5.42
N GLU A 36 -18.18 8.10 -6.31
CA GLU A 36 -18.50 9.53 -6.14
C GLU A 36 -20.00 9.75 -5.98
N LYS A 37 -20.81 9.07 -6.80
CA LYS A 37 -22.27 9.13 -6.69
C LYS A 37 -22.76 8.65 -5.32
N VAL A 38 -22.30 7.48 -4.86
CA VAL A 38 -22.74 6.91 -3.57
C VAL A 38 -22.31 7.81 -2.41
N LEU A 39 -21.08 8.34 -2.44
CA LEU A 39 -20.58 9.25 -1.41
C LEU A 39 -21.37 10.56 -1.37
N ALA A 40 -21.72 11.13 -2.53
CA ALA A 40 -22.51 12.36 -2.61
C ALA A 40 -23.96 12.18 -2.13
N GLU A 41 -24.56 11.01 -2.39
CA GLU A 41 -25.93 10.69 -1.95
C GLU A 41 -26.01 10.38 -0.43
N ASN A 42 -24.86 10.06 0.22
CA ASN A 42 -24.80 9.65 1.64
C ASN A 42 -23.69 10.41 2.38
N PRO A 43 -23.81 11.72 2.59
CA PRO A 43 -22.71 12.59 2.99
C PRO A 43 -22.19 12.41 4.43
N THR A 44 -22.95 11.72 5.30
CA THR A 44 -22.60 11.56 6.73
C THR A 44 -22.33 10.12 7.15
N GLU A 45 -22.52 9.18 6.22
CA GLU A 45 -22.29 7.77 6.51
C GLU A 45 -20.80 7.49 6.70
N THR A 46 -20.44 6.67 7.70
CA THR A 46 -19.09 6.15 7.85
C THR A 46 -18.65 5.47 6.56
N PHE A 47 -17.43 5.77 6.12
CA PHE A 47 -16.85 5.24 4.90
C PHE A 47 -15.71 4.28 5.22
N MET A 48 -15.83 3.03 4.82
CA MET A 48 -14.78 2.03 4.91
C MET A 48 -14.29 1.67 3.52
N CYS A 49 -12.97 1.65 3.33
CA CYS A 49 -12.37 1.22 2.07
C CYS A 49 -11.10 0.42 2.28
N LEU A 50 -10.93 -0.60 1.46
CA LEU A 50 -9.78 -1.50 1.46
C LEU A 50 -9.32 -1.78 0.04
N GLY A 51 -7.98 -1.83 -0.16
CA GLY A 51 -7.32 -2.16 -1.42
C GLY A 51 -5.85 -1.79 -1.41
N HIS A 52 -5.23 -1.79 -2.57
CA HIS A 52 -3.89 -1.23 -2.74
C HIS A 52 -3.93 0.29 -2.88
N GLY A 53 -2.90 0.98 -2.42
CA GLY A 53 -2.85 2.43 -2.50
C GLY A 53 -1.46 3.00 -2.20
N SER A 54 -1.43 4.31 -2.07
CA SER A 54 -0.24 5.11 -1.80
C SER A 54 -0.62 6.35 -0.98
N PRO A 55 0.34 7.21 -0.58
CA PRO A 55 0.03 8.50 0.04
C PRO A 55 -0.87 9.40 -0.81
N ARG A 56 -1.00 9.12 -2.11
CA ARG A 56 -1.83 9.88 -3.05
C ARG A 56 -3.28 9.41 -3.10
N GLY A 57 -3.58 8.21 -2.56
CA GLY A 57 -4.92 7.65 -2.52
C GLY A 57 -5.01 6.15 -2.74
N LEU A 58 -6.25 5.66 -2.82
CA LEU A 58 -6.61 4.28 -3.08
C LEU A 58 -6.65 4.03 -4.59
N PHE A 59 -5.97 2.98 -5.08
CA PHE A 59 -5.98 2.61 -6.49
C PHE A 59 -7.34 2.03 -6.91
N SER A 60 -7.66 2.14 -8.20
CA SER A 60 -8.73 1.38 -8.85
C SER A 60 -8.37 -0.11 -8.96
N ALA A 61 -9.37 -0.96 -9.21
CA ALA A 61 -9.15 -2.41 -9.26
C ALA A 61 -8.21 -2.85 -10.41
N ASP A 62 -8.16 -2.08 -11.49
CA ASP A 62 -7.25 -2.29 -12.62
C ASP A 62 -5.84 -1.70 -12.40
N MET A 63 -5.60 -1.06 -11.27
CA MET A 63 -4.34 -0.40 -10.90
C MET A 63 -3.87 0.73 -11.85
N HIS A 64 -4.69 1.13 -12.83
CA HIS A 64 -4.34 2.17 -13.81
C HIS A 64 -4.62 3.60 -13.35
N GLY A 65 -5.26 3.77 -12.21
CA GLY A 65 -5.58 5.08 -11.65
C GLY A 65 -6.04 5.00 -10.21
N PHE A 66 -6.53 6.13 -9.71
CA PHE A 66 -7.06 6.21 -8.36
C PHE A 66 -8.59 6.16 -8.36
N LEU A 67 -9.12 5.30 -7.50
CA LEU A 67 -10.53 5.30 -7.14
C LEU A 67 -10.85 6.49 -6.23
N LEU A 68 -9.93 6.75 -5.28
CA LEU A 68 -9.99 7.86 -4.33
C LEU A 68 -8.66 8.59 -4.33
N ASP A 69 -8.69 9.92 -4.55
CA ASP A 69 -7.54 10.80 -4.56
C ASP A 69 -7.90 12.24 -4.16
N ARG A 70 -6.95 13.17 -4.34
CA ARG A 70 -7.13 14.60 -4.03
C ARG A 70 -8.34 15.25 -4.73
N ASP A 71 -8.77 14.73 -5.89
CA ASP A 71 -9.81 15.38 -6.70
C ASP A 71 -11.21 15.08 -6.15
N ASN A 72 -11.40 13.90 -5.50
CA ASN A 72 -12.67 13.51 -4.91
C ASN A 72 -12.66 13.34 -3.39
N VAL A 73 -11.53 13.57 -2.72
CA VAL A 73 -11.39 13.50 -1.24
C VAL A 73 -12.35 14.43 -0.50
N HIS A 74 -12.78 15.54 -1.12
CA HIS A 74 -13.76 16.46 -0.56
C HIS A 74 -15.11 15.78 -0.23
N LEU A 75 -15.42 14.67 -0.89
CA LEU A 75 -16.60 13.84 -0.59
C LEU A 75 -16.48 13.08 0.73
N LEU A 76 -15.29 13.01 1.31
CA LEU A 76 -15.01 12.38 2.61
C LEU A 76 -15.12 13.36 3.79
N ALA A 77 -15.34 14.63 3.54
CA ALA A 77 -15.46 15.62 4.60
C ALA A 77 -16.62 15.29 5.55
N ASN A 78 -16.41 15.51 6.85
CA ASN A 78 -17.43 15.38 7.92
C ASN A 78 -17.96 13.95 8.16
N ARG A 79 -17.21 12.93 7.82
CA ARG A 79 -17.54 11.52 8.13
C ARG A 79 -16.37 10.81 8.79
N ASP A 80 -16.66 9.74 9.50
CA ASP A 80 -15.64 8.82 9.99
C ASP A 80 -15.19 7.90 8.86
N ILE A 81 -13.88 7.61 8.80
CA ILE A 81 -13.26 6.84 7.74
C ILE A 81 -12.51 5.65 8.32
N ILE A 82 -12.63 4.50 7.67
CA ILE A 82 -11.80 3.33 7.91
C ILE A 82 -11.03 3.08 6.61
N GLY A 83 -9.78 3.52 6.55
CA GLY A 83 -8.91 3.46 5.38
C GLY A 83 -7.85 2.37 5.53
N ILE A 84 -7.97 1.28 4.76
CA ILE A 84 -7.06 0.13 4.83
C ILE A 84 -6.38 -0.03 3.46
N TRP A 85 -5.29 0.68 3.27
CA TRP A 85 -4.36 0.57 2.14
C TRP A 85 -3.00 1.12 2.53
N CYS A 86 -1.94 0.78 1.80
CA CYS A 86 -0.60 1.26 2.10
C CYS A 86 -0.54 2.80 2.07
N TYR A 87 -0.12 3.41 3.19
CA TYR A 87 -0.03 4.86 3.39
C TYR A 87 -1.38 5.60 3.42
N ALA A 88 -2.47 4.92 3.81
CA ALA A 88 -3.76 5.56 4.04
C ALA A 88 -3.69 6.68 5.10
N SER A 89 -2.86 6.50 6.12
CA SER A 89 -2.61 7.49 7.18
C SER A 89 -1.96 8.77 6.65
N ASP A 90 -1.03 8.67 5.69
CA ASP A 90 -0.45 9.85 5.04
C ASP A 90 -1.49 10.61 4.24
N PHE A 91 -2.30 9.88 3.46
CA PHE A 91 -3.42 10.48 2.73
C PHE A 91 -4.38 11.20 3.69
N ALA A 92 -4.73 10.55 4.80
CA ALA A 92 -5.62 11.13 5.82
C ALA A 92 -5.03 12.40 6.44
N ARG A 93 -3.74 12.39 6.77
CA ARG A 93 -3.03 13.55 7.34
C ARG A 93 -2.98 14.73 6.37
N ILE A 94 -2.64 14.46 5.08
CA ILE A 94 -2.58 15.50 4.03
C ILE A 94 -3.94 16.18 3.85
N HIS A 95 -5.03 15.43 3.99
CA HIS A 95 -6.38 15.90 3.73
C HIS A 95 -7.23 16.19 4.99
N ASN A 96 -6.62 16.13 6.18
CA ASN A 96 -7.29 16.35 7.48
C ASN A 96 -8.53 15.48 7.67
N LEU A 97 -8.42 14.20 7.32
CA LEU A 97 -9.50 13.23 7.49
C LEU A 97 -9.54 12.69 8.91
N ARG A 98 -10.73 12.29 9.37
CA ARG A 98 -10.95 11.67 10.68
C ARG A 98 -11.23 10.18 10.54
N GLY A 99 -10.65 9.35 11.42
CA GLY A 99 -10.95 7.92 11.47
C GLY A 99 -9.73 7.05 11.73
N PHE A 100 -9.86 5.78 11.37
CA PHE A 100 -8.84 4.73 11.51
C PHE A 100 -8.16 4.46 10.16
N PHE A 101 -6.83 4.41 10.16
CA PHE A 101 -6.03 4.26 8.94
C PHE A 101 -4.83 3.35 9.15
N THR A 102 -4.42 2.66 8.07
CA THR A 102 -3.15 1.94 8.03
C THR A 102 -2.06 2.80 7.40
N TYR A 103 -0.83 2.62 7.87
CA TYR A 103 0.39 3.06 7.18
C TYR A 103 0.81 2.03 6.13
N MET A 104 2.11 1.73 5.98
CA MET A 104 2.53 0.57 5.22
C MET A 104 1.98 -0.69 5.88
N PHE A 105 1.26 -1.53 5.12
CA PHE A 105 0.65 -2.75 5.60
C PHE A 105 1.11 -3.93 4.74
N ILE A 106 1.83 -4.85 5.34
CA ILE A 106 2.35 -6.05 4.68
C ILE A 106 1.20 -7.04 4.47
N SER A 107 0.89 -7.33 3.22
CA SER A 107 -0.20 -8.22 2.81
C SER A 107 0.24 -9.51 2.12
N ASN A 108 1.53 -9.61 1.75
CA ASN A 108 2.09 -10.77 1.08
C ASN A 108 3.56 -11.03 1.48
N PRO A 109 4.11 -12.24 1.24
CA PRO A 109 5.48 -12.59 1.65
C PRO A 109 6.58 -11.75 1.02
N GLN A 110 6.38 -11.22 -0.18
CA GLN A 110 7.39 -10.37 -0.82
C GLN A 110 7.54 -9.05 -0.07
N GLU A 111 6.44 -8.48 0.39
CA GLU A 111 6.45 -7.28 1.23
C GLU A 111 7.14 -7.53 2.58
N CYS A 112 7.02 -8.74 3.17
CA CYS A 112 7.80 -9.10 4.37
C CYS A 112 9.31 -8.97 4.11
N LEU A 113 9.79 -9.47 2.99
CA LEU A 113 11.20 -9.39 2.62
C LEU A 113 11.65 -7.95 2.37
N TYR A 114 10.86 -7.16 1.62
CA TYR A 114 11.17 -5.75 1.35
C TYR A 114 11.25 -4.90 2.61
N ASN A 115 10.37 -5.16 3.57
CA ASN A 115 10.34 -4.43 4.84
C ASN A 115 11.22 -5.07 5.92
N ARG A 116 12.05 -6.06 5.57
CA ARG A 116 12.96 -6.76 6.49
C ARG A 116 12.27 -7.42 7.70
N CYS A 117 11.03 -7.80 7.53
CA CYS A 117 10.20 -8.46 8.54
C CYS A 117 10.25 -10.00 8.47
N GLY A 118 11.33 -10.57 7.94
CA GLY A 118 11.50 -12.02 7.84
C GLY A 118 10.95 -12.63 6.56
N SER A 119 11.05 -13.96 6.46
CA SER A 119 10.57 -14.76 5.33
C SER A 119 9.47 -15.71 5.81
N TYR A 120 8.29 -15.59 5.23
CA TYR A 120 7.10 -16.36 5.60
C TYR A 120 6.42 -16.93 4.37
N ASP A 121 5.68 -18.03 4.55
CA ASP A 121 4.84 -18.61 3.52
C ASP A 121 3.54 -17.81 3.34
N ASN A 122 2.93 -17.89 2.15
CA ASN A 122 1.64 -17.27 1.86
C ASN A 122 0.57 -17.61 2.91
N GLU A 123 0.52 -18.87 3.36
CA GLU A 123 -0.47 -19.34 4.32
C GLU A 123 -0.39 -18.56 5.64
N VAL A 124 0.83 -18.33 6.14
CA VAL A 124 1.05 -17.58 7.38
C VAL A 124 0.63 -16.12 7.23
N VAL A 125 1.06 -15.45 6.16
CA VAL A 125 0.73 -14.04 5.94
C VAL A 125 -0.78 -13.86 5.72
N TYR A 126 -1.38 -14.70 4.89
CA TYR A 126 -2.81 -14.62 4.57
C TYR A 126 -3.70 -14.94 5.77
N GLU A 127 -3.28 -15.85 6.65
CA GLU A 127 -4.00 -16.10 7.90
C GLU A 127 -3.97 -14.88 8.83
N GLN A 128 -2.83 -14.19 8.96
CA GLN A 128 -2.74 -12.99 9.79
C GLN A 128 -3.55 -11.83 9.21
N ASN A 129 -3.59 -11.66 7.89
CA ASN A 129 -4.47 -10.69 7.23
C ASN A 129 -5.95 -10.99 7.51
N ARG A 130 -6.33 -12.27 7.45
CA ARG A 130 -7.70 -12.71 7.79
C ARG A 130 -8.05 -12.41 9.23
N LEU A 131 -7.13 -12.69 10.17
CA LEU A 131 -7.31 -12.38 11.59
C LEU A 131 -7.43 -10.88 11.86
N PHE A 132 -6.62 -10.05 11.19
CA PHE A 132 -6.75 -8.60 11.24
C PHE A 132 -8.14 -8.16 10.78
N ALA A 133 -8.59 -8.65 9.61
CA ALA A 133 -9.90 -8.34 9.06
C ALA A 133 -11.05 -8.72 10.01
N GLU A 134 -10.97 -9.88 10.66
CA GLU A 134 -11.97 -10.33 11.63
C GLU A 134 -11.97 -9.48 12.89
N ARG A 135 -10.80 -9.06 13.39
CA ARG A 135 -10.69 -8.17 14.56
C ARG A 135 -11.31 -6.80 14.26
N VAL A 136 -10.95 -6.19 13.13
CA VAL A 136 -11.54 -4.89 12.72
C VAL A 136 -13.05 -5.02 12.54
N ARG A 137 -13.54 -6.10 11.92
CA ARG A 137 -14.98 -6.37 11.82
C ARG A 137 -15.64 -6.49 13.19
N GLY A 138 -14.98 -7.14 14.14
CA GLY A 138 -15.45 -7.24 15.53
C GLY A 138 -15.66 -5.86 16.15
N LEU A 139 -14.67 -4.96 16.01
CA LEU A 139 -14.75 -3.59 16.52
C LEU A 139 -15.92 -2.80 15.90
N ILE A 140 -16.16 -2.96 14.59
CA ILE A 140 -17.30 -2.37 13.89
C ILE A 140 -18.62 -2.91 14.45
N THR A 141 -18.73 -4.22 14.58
CA THR A 141 -19.96 -4.90 15.02
C THR A 141 -20.30 -4.58 16.48
N GLU A 142 -19.27 -4.45 17.33
CA GLU A 142 -19.41 -4.04 18.74
C GLU A 142 -19.66 -2.54 18.90
N ASN A 143 -19.62 -1.78 17.81
CA ASN A 143 -19.70 -0.31 17.82
C ASN A 143 -18.72 0.33 18.79
N ARG A 144 -17.48 -0.20 18.82
CA ARG A 144 -16.42 0.32 19.68
C ARG A 144 -15.93 1.67 19.17
N PRO A 145 -15.66 2.67 20.04
CA PRO A 145 -15.11 3.95 19.63
C PRO A 145 -13.81 3.78 18.83
N MET A 146 -13.67 4.47 17.68
CA MET A 146 -12.52 4.30 16.79
C MET A 146 -11.19 4.72 17.43
N GLU A 147 -11.21 5.67 18.35
CA GLU A 147 -10.04 6.10 19.12
C GLU A 147 -9.41 5.00 19.97
N GLU A 148 -10.16 3.94 20.29
CA GLU A 148 -9.67 2.80 21.07
C GLU A 148 -9.11 1.67 20.17
N TRP A 149 -9.30 1.75 18.84
CA TRP A 149 -9.02 0.61 17.95
C TRP A 149 -7.54 0.30 17.85
N VAL A 150 -6.68 1.32 17.78
CA VAL A 150 -5.24 1.13 17.63
C VAL A 150 -4.70 0.34 18.81
N ASP A 151 -4.98 0.79 20.04
CA ASP A 151 -4.50 0.15 21.26
C ASP A 151 -5.04 -1.28 21.38
N TYR A 152 -6.35 -1.46 21.15
CA TYR A 152 -6.99 -2.78 21.21
C TYR A 152 -6.40 -3.77 20.20
N LEU A 153 -6.22 -3.34 18.96
CA LEU A 153 -5.65 -4.17 17.91
C LEU A 153 -4.20 -4.53 18.24
N TYR A 154 -3.40 -3.55 18.66
CA TYR A 154 -2.02 -3.75 19.05
C TYR A 154 -1.91 -4.75 20.20
N GLU A 155 -2.69 -4.64 21.26
CA GLU A 155 -2.70 -5.58 22.40
C GLU A 155 -3.16 -7.00 22.00
N SER A 156 -3.90 -7.15 20.91
CA SER A 156 -4.47 -8.43 20.45
C SER A 156 -3.61 -9.17 19.42
N CYS A 157 -2.52 -8.57 18.94
CA CYS A 157 -1.70 -9.16 17.87
C CYS A 157 -0.71 -10.22 18.37
N ASP A 158 -0.18 -11.03 17.46
CA ASP A 158 0.87 -12.02 17.73
C ASP A 158 2.25 -11.40 17.48
N TYR A 159 2.87 -10.87 18.53
CA TYR A 159 4.20 -10.24 18.48
C TYR A 159 5.35 -11.21 18.13
N ASN A 160 5.12 -12.51 18.01
CA ASN A 160 6.17 -13.44 17.61
C ASN A 160 6.44 -13.44 16.09
N LEU A 161 5.64 -12.70 15.34
CA LEU A 161 5.80 -12.55 13.89
C LEU A 161 6.16 -11.10 13.58
N ASP A 162 7.38 -10.84 13.12
CA ASP A 162 7.91 -9.50 12.88
C ASP A 162 7.01 -8.66 11.97
N PHE A 163 6.43 -9.25 10.91
CA PHE A 163 5.52 -8.52 10.02
C PHE A 163 4.17 -8.20 10.68
N VAL A 164 3.73 -9.00 11.66
CA VAL A 164 2.50 -8.71 12.41
C VAL A 164 2.75 -7.54 13.34
N ASP A 165 3.84 -7.55 14.09
CA ASP A 165 4.26 -6.41 14.90
C ASP A 165 4.40 -5.14 14.04
N PHE A 166 5.06 -5.24 12.88
CA PHE A 166 5.16 -4.16 11.91
C PHE A 166 3.78 -3.63 11.50
N ASN A 167 2.85 -4.49 11.06
CA ASN A 167 1.52 -4.06 10.61
C ASN A 167 0.73 -3.36 11.71
N TYR A 168 0.76 -3.90 12.93
CA TYR A 168 -0.01 -3.34 14.03
C TYR A 168 0.63 -2.08 14.63
N SER A 169 1.94 -1.93 14.53
CA SER A 169 2.64 -0.67 14.84
C SER A 169 2.36 0.43 13.80
N ASN A 170 1.92 0.06 12.61
CA ASN A 170 1.57 0.95 11.51
C ASN A 170 0.06 1.25 11.42
N LEU A 171 -0.64 1.26 12.54
CA LEU A 171 -2.05 1.66 12.64
C LEU A 171 -2.15 3.06 13.24
N ALA A 172 -3.07 3.88 12.75
CA ALA A 172 -3.27 5.23 13.22
C ALA A 172 -4.75 5.59 13.36
N TYR A 173 -5.05 6.44 14.34
CA TYR A 173 -6.34 7.13 14.46
C TYR A 173 -6.11 8.63 14.40
N PHE A 174 -6.91 9.33 13.62
CA PHE A 174 -6.94 10.79 13.54
C PHE A 174 -8.32 11.30 13.91
N ASP A 175 -8.37 12.33 14.74
CA ASP A 175 -9.61 13.02 15.14
C ASP A 175 -9.97 14.18 14.19
N GLY A 176 -9.13 14.44 13.18
CA GLY A 176 -9.25 15.56 12.24
C GLY A 176 -8.68 16.88 12.76
N GLU A 177 -8.29 16.96 14.03
CA GLU A 177 -7.73 18.17 14.65
C GLU A 177 -6.34 17.92 15.24
N SER A 178 -6.10 16.76 15.83
CA SER A 178 -4.82 16.37 16.41
C SER A 178 -4.39 14.99 15.91
N ASN A 179 -3.15 14.89 15.46
CA ASN A 179 -2.57 13.59 15.08
C ASN A 179 -2.16 12.84 16.35
N TYR A 180 -2.97 11.89 16.81
CA TYR A 180 -2.48 10.91 17.76
C TYR A 180 -1.62 9.90 16.99
N ILE A 181 -0.32 10.15 16.98
CA ILE A 181 0.67 9.19 16.48
C ILE A 181 1.36 8.60 17.72
N PRO A 182 1.39 7.28 17.91
CA PRO A 182 2.20 6.67 18.96
C PRO A 182 3.63 7.22 18.92
N GLN A 183 4.24 7.52 20.07
CA GLN A 183 5.56 8.16 20.14
C GLN A 183 6.63 7.34 19.40
N SER A 184 6.51 6.00 19.41
CA SER A 184 7.40 5.09 18.67
C SER A 184 7.37 5.34 17.15
N LEU A 185 6.20 5.66 16.59
CA LEU A 185 6.08 5.97 15.15
C LEU A 185 6.61 7.36 14.80
N LEU A 186 6.53 8.33 15.74
CA LEU A 186 7.13 9.65 15.54
C LEU A 186 8.66 9.60 15.48
N ASP A 187 9.26 8.69 16.23
CA ASP A 187 10.71 8.51 16.24
C ASP A 187 11.17 7.81 14.94
N GLU A 188 10.43 6.81 14.46
CA GLU A 188 10.68 6.16 13.16
C GLU A 188 10.40 7.10 11.97
N GLU A 189 9.37 7.93 12.05
CA GLU A 189 9.04 8.92 11.01
C GLU A 189 10.16 9.96 10.87
N ARG A 190 10.72 10.43 11.99
CA ARG A 190 11.91 11.29 12.00
C ARG A 190 13.13 10.62 11.35
N GLU A 191 13.34 9.34 11.64
CA GLU A 191 14.44 8.57 11.06
C GLU A 191 14.24 8.39 9.56
N ARG A 192 13.03 8.08 9.11
CA ARG A 192 12.67 7.98 7.68
C ARG A 192 12.76 9.33 6.96
N GLU A 193 12.31 10.42 7.57
CA GLU A 193 12.48 11.77 7.03
C GLU A 193 13.96 12.15 6.90
N GLN A 194 14.78 11.78 7.88
CA GLN A 194 16.24 12.00 7.82
C GLN A 194 16.89 11.16 6.73
N ILE A 195 16.46 9.91 6.54
CA ILE A 195 16.94 9.03 5.45
C ILE A 195 16.48 9.58 4.10
N ALA A 196 15.21 9.92 3.94
CA ALA A 196 14.67 10.49 2.70
C ALA A 196 15.30 11.85 2.37
N GLN A 197 15.61 12.66 3.38
CA GLN A 197 16.32 13.92 3.23
C GLN A 197 17.79 13.70 2.85
N ALA A 198 18.45 12.70 3.43
CA ALA A 198 19.81 12.30 3.06
C ALA A 198 19.84 11.70 1.63
N GLU A 199 18.83 10.92 1.26
CA GLU A 199 18.67 10.41 -0.10
C GLU A 199 18.39 11.54 -1.10
N SER A 200 17.58 12.54 -0.75
CA SER A 200 17.32 13.68 -1.63
C SER A 200 18.60 14.50 -1.92
N TYR A 201 19.50 14.62 -0.93
CA TYR A 201 20.80 15.25 -1.16
C TYR A 201 21.74 14.43 -2.06
N LEU A 202 21.55 13.12 -2.15
CA LEU A 202 22.27 12.26 -3.08
C LEU A 202 21.68 12.31 -4.50
N PHE A 203 20.43 12.77 -4.63
CA PHE A 203 19.72 12.89 -5.90
C PHE A 203 19.66 14.32 -6.46
N ASP A 204 20.06 15.35 -5.70
CA ASP A 204 20.10 16.75 -6.16
C ASP A 204 21.14 17.00 -7.28
N ASP A 205 22.06 16.04 -7.54
CA ASP A 205 22.94 16.05 -8.71
C ASP A 205 22.34 15.40 -9.97
N TRP A 206 21.06 14.99 -9.94
CA TRP A 206 20.36 14.49 -11.10
C TRP A 206 19.50 15.61 -11.67
N GLU A 207 19.86 16.06 -12.87
CA GLU A 207 19.14 17.09 -13.63
C GLU A 207 17.63 16.90 -13.58
N GLU A 208 16.90 17.96 -13.22
CA GLU A 208 15.45 18.06 -13.34
C GLU A 208 15.01 17.56 -14.72
N GLY A 209 14.40 16.40 -14.80
CA GLY A 209 13.85 15.86 -16.03
C GLY A 209 14.00 14.36 -16.25
N THR A 210 14.82 13.66 -15.46
CA THR A 210 15.03 12.20 -15.61
C THR A 210 14.28 11.35 -14.60
N LEU A 211 13.65 11.94 -13.61
CA LEU A 211 12.79 11.22 -12.66
C LEU A 211 11.39 11.07 -13.25
N TRP A 212 11.00 9.82 -13.44
CA TRP A 212 9.66 9.44 -13.90
C TRP A 212 9.33 9.76 -15.37
N HIS A 213 10.26 9.61 -16.27
CA HIS A 213 9.85 9.11 -17.57
C HIS A 213 9.35 7.69 -17.31
N ASN A 214 8.04 7.52 -17.40
CA ASN A 214 7.41 6.21 -17.52
C ASN A 214 8.22 5.46 -18.59
N PRO A 215 8.97 4.39 -18.25
CA PRO A 215 9.76 3.66 -19.24
C PRO A 215 8.88 3.10 -20.36
N CYS A 216 7.56 3.08 -20.16
CA CYS A 216 6.56 2.70 -21.16
C CYS A 216 6.41 3.68 -22.34
N SER A 217 7.21 4.75 -22.45
CA SER A 217 7.17 5.62 -23.65
C SER A 217 8.09 5.14 -24.77
N SER A 218 8.97 4.17 -24.52
CA SER A 218 9.81 3.56 -25.54
C SER A 218 9.10 2.42 -26.29
N LEU A 219 9.54 2.13 -27.51
CA LEU A 219 9.03 0.99 -28.32
C LEU A 219 9.52 -0.38 -27.82
N THR A 220 10.10 -0.44 -26.63
CA THR A 220 10.66 -1.67 -26.05
C THR A 220 9.59 -2.47 -25.33
N ASP A 221 9.65 -3.79 -25.43
CA ASP A 221 8.67 -4.71 -24.85
C ASP A 221 9.06 -5.16 -23.43
N TYR A 222 10.36 -5.12 -23.11
CA TYR A 222 10.91 -5.58 -21.82
C TYR A 222 11.96 -4.62 -21.27
N ILE A 223 11.98 -4.46 -19.94
CA ILE A 223 12.98 -3.71 -19.21
C ILE A 223 13.57 -4.59 -18.13
N VAL A 224 14.90 -4.69 -18.09
CA VAL A 224 15.65 -5.39 -17.03
C VAL A 224 16.27 -4.34 -16.13
N CYS A 225 15.95 -4.39 -14.85
CA CYS A 225 16.50 -3.52 -13.81
C CYS A 225 17.34 -4.33 -12.82
N TYR A 226 18.54 -3.88 -12.53
CA TYR A 226 19.45 -4.56 -11.61
C TYR A 226 20.42 -3.57 -10.96
N THR A 227 21.09 -4.02 -9.88
CA THR A 227 22.20 -3.29 -9.26
C THR A 227 23.51 -3.98 -9.65
N ASP A 228 24.46 -3.24 -10.22
CA ASP A 228 25.76 -3.77 -10.57
C ASP A 228 26.67 -3.97 -9.32
N ASN A 229 27.81 -4.62 -9.52
CA ASN A 229 28.76 -4.90 -8.43
C ASN A 229 29.42 -3.63 -7.83
N ASP A 230 29.22 -2.48 -8.44
CA ASP A 230 29.64 -1.16 -7.94
C ASP A 230 28.53 -0.42 -7.18
N HIS A 231 27.43 -1.12 -6.83
CA HIS A 231 26.23 -0.58 -6.17
C HIS A 231 25.43 0.44 -6.99
N ARG A 232 25.54 0.43 -8.33
CA ARG A 232 24.81 1.34 -9.20
C ARG A 232 23.59 0.64 -9.80
N GLN A 233 22.46 1.30 -9.77
CA GLN A 233 21.28 0.82 -10.50
C GLN A 233 21.46 0.98 -12.00
N LYS A 234 21.08 -0.05 -12.74
CA LYS A 234 21.13 -0.15 -14.20
C LYS A 234 19.76 -0.54 -14.75
N TRP A 235 19.48 -0.06 -15.95
CA TRP A 235 18.28 -0.34 -16.70
C TRP A 235 18.68 -0.65 -18.13
N GLU A 236 18.19 -1.78 -18.64
CA GLU A 236 18.44 -2.21 -20.02
C GLU A 236 17.10 -2.54 -20.69
N GLU A 237 16.93 -2.13 -21.95
CA GLU A 237 15.68 -2.25 -22.70
C GLU A 237 15.82 -3.31 -23.80
N TYR A 238 14.79 -4.15 -23.98
CA TYR A 238 14.77 -5.25 -24.94
C TYR A 238 13.45 -5.27 -25.70
N ASN A 239 13.52 -5.59 -27.01
CA ASN A 239 12.36 -5.77 -27.87
C ASN A 239 12.02 -7.25 -28.10
N SER A 240 12.79 -8.17 -27.51
CA SER A 240 12.63 -9.60 -27.65
C SER A 240 12.71 -10.27 -26.27
N TYR A 241 11.77 -11.19 -26.03
CA TYR A 241 11.76 -12.03 -24.83
C TYR A 241 13.05 -12.85 -24.71
N GLU A 242 13.54 -13.42 -25.84
CA GLU A 242 14.73 -14.25 -25.86
C GLU A 242 15.99 -13.46 -25.46
N ASP A 243 16.16 -12.24 -26.01
CA ASP A 243 17.30 -11.38 -25.68
C ASP A 243 17.26 -10.94 -24.21
N MET A 244 16.07 -10.60 -23.68
CA MET A 244 15.87 -10.28 -22.28
C MET A 244 16.24 -11.44 -21.37
N VAL A 245 15.75 -12.67 -21.67
CA VAL A 245 16.06 -13.88 -20.86
C VAL A 245 17.56 -14.21 -20.90
N ASN A 246 18.20 -14.10 -22.06
CA ASN A 246 19.65 -14.30 -22.18
C ASN A 246 20.41 -13.30 -21.30
N ARG A 247 20.00 -12.03 -21.33
CA ARG A 247 20.65 -11.00 -20.50
C ARG A 247 20.45 -11.24 -19.00
N VAL A 248 19.27 -11.66 -18.55
CA VAL A 248 19.00 -12.01 -17.15
C VAL A 248 19.90 -13.18 -16.69
N ASN A 249 20.08 -14.18 -17.55
CA ASN A 249 20.96 -15.32 -17.27
C ASN A 249 22.43 -14.88 -17.16
N ASP A 250 22.89 -14.00 -18.07
CA ASP A 250 24.25 -13.44 -18.03
C ASP A 250 24.47 -12.63 -16.76
N LEU A 251 23.51 -11.73 -16.42
CA LEU A 251 23.57 -10.94 -15.19
C LEU A 251 23.59 -11.81 -13.93
N SER A 252 22.82 -12.91 -13.93
CA SER A 252 22.80 -13.85 -12.80
C SER A 252 24.16 -14.55 -12.59
N ALA A 253 24.97 -14.64 -13.64
CA ALA A 253 26.34 -15.18 -13.57
C ALA A 253 27.41 -14.12 -13.29
N GLU A 254 27.18 -12.86 -13.68
CA GLU A 254 28.14 -11.74 -13.57
C GLU A 254 28.05 -11.01 -12.21
N LEU A 255 26.84 -10.95 -11.61
CA LEU A 255 26.60 -10.22 -10.38
C LEU A 255 26.91 -11.07 -9.14
N TYR A 256 27.22 -10.41 -8.03
CA TYR A 256 27.27 -11.06 -6.72
C TYR A 256 25.89 -11.67 -6.39
N GLU A 257 25.87 -12.79 -5.67
CA GLU A 257 24.65 -13.55 -5.35
C GLU A 257 23.55 -12.65 -4.74
N GLU A 258 23.93 -11.68 -3.90
CA GLU A 258 23.01 -10.72 -3.28
C GLU A 258 22.34 -9.76 -4.29
N TYR A 259 22.98 -9.48 -5.44
CA TYR A 259 22.42 -8.62 -6.50
C TYR A 259 21.73 -9.42 -7.59
N ALA A 260 22.22 -10.61 -7.91
CA ALA A 260 21.60 -11.50 -8.84
C ALA A 260 20.16 -11.87 -8.43
N SER A 261 19.93 -12.02 -7.12
CA SER A 261 18.59 -12.28 -6.55
C SER A 261 17.61 -11.09 -6.62
N LYS A 262 18.09 -9.90 -7.00
CA LYS A 262 17.32 -8.66 -7.08
C LYS A 262 17.12 -8.15 -8.51
N ILE A 263 17.41 -8.97 -9.52
CA ILE A 263 17.12 -8.63 -10.91
C ILE A 263 15.59 -8.59 -11.10
N MET A 264 15.07 -7.46 -11.58
CA MET A 264 13.66 -7.28 -11.88
C MET A 264 13.44 -7.17 -13.38
N VAL A 265 12.39 -7.80 -13.88
CA VAL A 265 11.97 -7.70 -15.27
C VAL A 265 10.57 -7.09 -15.33
N PHE A 266 10.41 -6.10 -16.16
CA PHE A 266 9.13 -5.46 -16.45
C PHE A 266 8.76 -5.74 -17.88
N GLU A 267 7.57 -6.29 -18.11
CA GLU A 267 6.98 -6.47 -19.43
C GLU A 267 6.06 -5.29 -19.70
N LYS A 268 6.16 -4.73 -20.91
CA LYS A 268 5.23 -3.72 -21.37
C LYS A 268 3.93 -4.40 -21.76
N ASP A 269 2.84 -4.08 -21.10
CA ASP A 269 1.52 -4.56 -21.47
C ASP A 269 1.27 -4.26 -22.94
N SER A 270 1.17 -5.32 -23.73
CA SER A 270 0.69 -5.25 -25.09
C SER A 270 -0.76 -4.79 -25.05
N GLN A 271 -0.97 -3.50 -25.26
CA GLN A 271 -2.31 -3.00 -25.57
C GLN A 271 -2.77 -3.66 -26.88
N ILE A 272 -3.71 -4.58 -26.75
CA ILE A 272 -4.61 -5.00 -27.84
C ILE A 272 -5.82 -4.07 -27.85
#